data_3d4c5d74fe81479cd796c60aa6d1bdf5
#
_entry.id   3d4c5d74fe81479cd796c60aa6d1bdf5
#
_cell.length_a   1.000
_cell.length_b   1.000
_cell.length_c   1.000
_cell.angle_alpha   90.00
_cell.angle_beta   90.00
_cell.angle_gamma   90.00
#
_symmetry.space_group_name_H-M   'P 1'
#
loop_
_entity.id
_entity.type
_entity.pdbx_description
1 polymer ?
#
loop_
_entity_poly.entity_id
_entity_poly.type
_entity_poly.pdbx_seq_one_letter_code
_entity_poly.pdbx_strand_id
1 'polypeptide(L)'
;MLKASFITDPIDDRSSSHLYKVFVGDILSVSRSHRGMRLGTALTLRSMVLARAKGCDCYFAILTGIYSQRIYEGLGFTWLRECAYASIRDRNGKEVLCDVGEHKSMICAYKRLP
;
A
#
# COMPACT_ATOMS: atom_id res chain seq x y z
N MET A 1 11.09 -2.48 -7.10
CA MET A 1 10.71 -1.35 -7.96
C MET A 1 9.47 -0.68 -7.38
N LEU A 2 9.43 0.62 -7.40
CA LEU A 2 8.28 1.38 -6.94
C LEU A 2 7.50 1.90 -8.13
N LYS A 3 6.21 1.62 -8.14
CA LYS A 3 5.29 2.12 -9.14
C LYS A 3 4.23 2.97 -8.45
N ALA A 4 3.83 4.05 -9.10
CA ALA A 4 2.83 4.94 -8.52
C ALA A 4 1.85 5.43 -9.58
N SER A 5 0.62 5.65 -9.17
CA SER A 5 -0.42 6.21 -10.02
C SER A 5 -1.22 7.25 -9.26
N PHE A 6 -1.94 8.10 -10.00
CA PHE A 6 -2.76 9.13 -9.39
C PHE A 6 -4.22 8.84 -9.67
N ILE A 7 -5.02 8.88 -8.60
CA ILE A 7 -6.45 8.73 -8.67
C ILE A 7 -7.07 9.99 -8.07
N THR A 8 -8.00 10.58 -8.79
CA THR A 8 -8.76 11.72 -8.30
C THR A 8 -10.20 11.31 -8.16
N ASP A 9 -10.68 11.21 -6.92
CA ASP A 9 -12.05 10.82 -6.63
C ASP A 9 -12.82 11.99 -6.03
N PRO A 10 -14.05 12.25 -6.51
CA PRO A 10 -14.94 13.13 -5.79
C PRO A 10 -15.39 12.42 -4.53
N ILE A 11 -15.14 13.01 -3.38
CA ILE A 11 -15.71 12.51 -2.14
C ILE A 11 -17.09 13.11 -2.01
N ASP A 12 -18.08 12.23 -1.99
CA ASP A 12 -19.44 12.62 -1.75
C ASP A 12 -19.62 12.93 -0.26
N ASP A 13 -19.07 14.04 0.12
CA ASP A 13 -19.31 14.63 1.41
C ASP A 13 -20.36 15.72 1.20
N ARG A 14 -21.52 15.53 1.78
CA ARG A 14 -22.64 16.48 1.66
C ARG A 14 -22.28 17.89 2.12
N SER A 15 -21.19 18.03 2.88
CA SER A 15 -20.75 19.32 3.36
C SER A 15 -19.69 19.97 2.48
N SER A 16 -19.13 19.24 1.51
CA SER A 16 -18.12 19.78 0.63
C SER A 16 -18.00 18.98 -0.65
N SER A 17 -17.73 19.69 -1.75
CA SER A 17 -17.47 19.09 -3.05
C SER A 17 -15.97 18.91 -3.30
N HIS A 18 -15.24 18.49 -2.29
CA HIS A 18 -13.80 18.32 -2.40
C HIS A 18 -13.41 17.13 -3.26
N LEU A 19 -12.46 17.37 -4.15
CA LEU A 19 -11.77 16.31 -4.86
C LEU A 19 -10.51 15.98 -4.08
N TYR A 20 -10.35 14.69 -3.77
CA TYR A 20 -9.13 14.19 -3.15
C TYR A 20 -8.25 13.58 -4.20
N LYS A 21 -6.99 13.93 -4.16
CA LYS A 21 -5.98 13.35 -5.04
C LYS A 21 -5.19 12.33 -4.24
N VAL A 22 -5.25 11.09 -4.69
CA VAL A 22 -4.65 9.97 -3.99
C VAL A 22 -3.45 9.47 -4.78
N PHE A 23 -2.34 9.30 -4.09
CA PHE A 23 -1.16 8.66 -4.65
C PHE A 23 -1.22 7.18 -4.29
N VAL A 24 -1.13 6.31 -5.29
CA VAL A 24 -1.20 4.86 -5.08
C VAL A 24 0.17 4.24 -5.27
N GLY A 25 0.70 3.62 -4.22
CA GLY A 25 1.90 2.82 -4.29
C GLY A 25 1.54 1.40 -4.72
N ASP A 26 1.79 1.07 -5.98
CA ASP A 26 1.41 -0.22 -6.56
C ASP A 26 2.34 -1.36 -6.18
N ILE A 27 3.62 -1.16 -6.43
CA ILE A 27 4.62 -2.22 -6.25
C ILE A 27 5.87 -1.61 -5.62
N LEU A 28 6.33 -2.27 -4.57
CA LEU A 28 7.63 -1.98 -3.96
C LEU A 28 8.44 -3.28 -3.96
N SER A 29 9.59 -3.25 -4.58
CA SER A 29 10.45 -4.43 -4.66
C SER A 29 11.91 -4.02 -4.48
N VAL A 30 12.63 -4.77 -3.66
CA VAL A 30 14.06 -4.58 -3.45
C VAL A 30 14.75 -5.90 -3.71
N SER A 31 15.79 -5.88 -4.54
CA SER A 31 16.53 -7.11 -4.86
C SER A 31 17.14 -7.71 -3.60
N ARG A 32 17.22 -9.05 -3.59
CA ARG A 32 17.69 -9.80 -2.43
C ARG A 32 19.10 -9.37 -1.98
N SER A 33 19.97 -9.02 -2.91
CA SER A 33 21.32 -8.56 -2.63
C SER A 33 21.41 -7.20 -1.97
N HIS A 34 20.33 -6.41 -2.02
CA HIS A 34 20.27 -5.05 -1.47
C HIS A 34 19.33 -4.93 -0.27
N ARG A 35 18.80 -6.05 0.22
CA ARG A 35 17.95 -6.05 1.40
C ARG A 35 18.78 -5.74 2.65
N GLY A 36 18.12 -5.16 3.66
CA GLY A 36 18.78 -4.76 4.89
C GLY A 36 19.42 -3.39 4.85
N MET A 37 19.41 -2.73 3.69
CA MET A 37 19.96 -1.38 3.51
C MET A 37 18.90 -0.29 3.63
N ARG A 38 17.70 -0.65 4.06
CA ARG A 38 16.55 0.27 4.20
C ARG A 38 16.15 0.96 2.89
N LEU A 39 16.41 0.33 1.76
CA LEU A 39 16.07 0.89 0.46
C LEU A 39 14.57 1.00 0.25
N GLY A 40 13.80 0.02 0.73
CA GLY A 40 12.35 0.06 0.65
C GLY A 40 11.78 1.24 1.42
N THR A 41 12.29 1.50 2.62
CA THR A 41 11.89 2.67 3.41
C THR A 41 12.26 3.96 2.70
N ALA A 42 13.48 4.06 2.17
CA ALA A 42 13.95 5.24 1.46
C ALA A 42 13.11 5.51 0.21
N LEU A 43 12.79 4.48 -0.57
CA LEU A 43 11.96 4.61 -1.76
C LEU A 43 10.54 5.07 -1.41
N THR A 44 9.97 4.52 -0.35
CA THR A 44 8.64 4.91 0.10
C THR A 44 8.62 6.36 0.57
N LEU A 45 9.61 6.77 1.35
CA LEU A 45 9.72 8.16 1.80
C LEU A 45 9.85 9.13 0.62
N ARG A 46 10.67 8.78 -0.37
CA ARG A 46 10.82 9.60 -1.58
C ARG A 46 9.52 9.68 -2.36
N SER A 47 8.77 8.59 -2.45
CA SER A 47 7.49 8.59 -3.13
C SER A 47 6.46 9.45 -2.40
N MET A 48 6.52 9.50 -1.07
CA MET A 48 5.64 10.38 -0.29
C MET A 48 5.95 11.86 -0.58
N VAL A 49 7.22 12.22 -0.66
CA VAL A 49 7.63 13.57 -1.03
C VAL A 49 7.14 13.93 -2.43
N LEU A 50 7.32 13.00 -3.37
CA LEU A 50 6.85 13.17 -4.74
C LEU A 50 5.33 13.34 -4.80
N ALA A 51 4.61 12.52 -4.07
CA ALA A 51 3.15 12.60 -4.01
C ALA A 51 2.69 13.96 -3.51
N ARG A 52 3.32 14.46 -2.47
CA ARG A 52 2.99 15.78 -1.93
C ARG A 52 3.33 16.88 -2.91
N ALA A 53 4.48 16.80 -3.58
CA ALA A 53 4.90 17.78 -4.58
C ALA A 53 3.93 17.84 -5.76
N LYS A 54 3.26 16.73 -6.06
CA LYS A 54 2.25 16.67 -7.12
C LYS A 54 0.84 17.03 -6.64
N GLY A 55 0.70 17.48 -5.42
CA GLY A 55 -0.58 17.92 -4.86
C GLY A 55 -1.48 16.82 -4.35
N CYS A 56 -0.94 15.63 -4.09
CA CYS A 56 -1.73 14.55 -3.54
C CYS A 56 -1.98 14.76 -2.05
N ASP A 57 -3.18 14.41 -1.61
CA ASP A 57 -3.60 14.58 -0.22
C ASP A 57 -3.36 13.34 0.62
N CYS A 58 -3.42 12.18 0.01
CA CYS A 58 -3.30 10.89 0.67
C CYS A 58 -2.40 9.97 -0.12
N TYR A 59 -1.81 9.02 0.58
CA TYR A 59 -1.04 7.92 0.01
C TYR A 59 -1.77 6.62 0.37
N PHE A 60 -2.09 5.82 -0.63
CA PHE A 60 -2.77 4.54 -0.46
C PHE A 60 -1.91 3.43 -1.03
N ALA A 61 -1.87 2.29 -0.36
CA ALA A 61 -1.10 1.15 -0.84
C ALA A 61 -1.80 -0.16 -0.47
N ILE A 62 -1.65 -1.14 -1.34
CA ILE A 62 -2.04 -2.52 -1.05
C ILE A 62 -0.76 -3.30 -0.83
N LEU A 63 -0.58 -3.80 0.38
CA LEU A 63 0.64 -4.44 0.83
C LEU A 63 0.44 -5.94 0.82
N THR A 64 1.07 -6.60 -0.13
CA THR A 64 0.88 -8.04 -0.36
C THR A 64 1.90 -8.92 0.33
N GLY A 65 2.95 -8.34 0.87
CA GLY A 65 4.02 -9.07 1.52
C GLY A 65 4.41 -8.51 2.87
N ILE A 66 4.96 -9.38 3.70
CA ILE A 66 5.32 -9.03 5.08
C ILE A 66 6.35 -7.90 5.17
N TYR A 67 7.29 -7.84 4.23
CA TYR A 67 8.35 -6.82 4.26
C TYR A 67 7.81 -5.43 4.00
N SER A 68 6.97 -5.27 2.98
CA SER A 68 6.33 -3.99 2.71
C SER A 68 5.39 -3.59 3.83
N GLN A 69 4.68 -4.54 4.43
CA GLN A 69 3.82 -4.28 5.57
C GLN A 69 4.61 -3.70 6.75
N ARG A 70 5.78 -4.26 7.04
CA ARG A 70 6.65 -3.74 8.11
C ARG A 70 7.15 -2.33 7.83
N ILE A 71 7.51 -2.05 6.58
CA ILE A 71 7.98 -0.73 6.17
C ILE A 71 6.87 0.31 6.37
N TYR A 72 5.69 0.03 5.88
CA TYR A 72 4.56 0.97 5.94
C TYR A 72 4.07 1.15 7.37
N GLU A 73 4.07 0.08 8.17
CA GLU A 73 3.75 0.18 9.60
C GLU A 73 4.73 1.12 10.31
N GLY A 74 6.03 0.94 10.05
CA GLY A 74 7.07 1.80 10.63
C GLY A 74 6.97 3.26 10.21
N LEU A 75 6.36 3.54 9.07
CA LEU A 75 6.15 4.90 8.58
C LEU A 75 4.82 5.51 9.05
N GLY A 76 4.08 4.81 9.89
CA GLY A 76 2.87 5.34 10.48
C GLY A 76 1.62 5.25 9.62
N PHE A 77 1.60 4.35 8.65
CA PHE A 77 0.40 4.12 7.84
C PHE A 77 -0.69 3.47 8.66
N THR A 78 -1.92 3.83 8.38
CA THR A 78 -3.10 3.25 9.01
C THR A 78 -3.59 2.05 8.20
N TRP A 79 -3.78 0.92 8.88
CA TRP A 79 -4.39 -0.26 8.26
C TRP A 79 -5.90 -0.01 8.12
N LEU A 80 -6.39 -0.04 6.88
CA LEU A 80 -7.82 0.08 6.61
C LEU A 80 -8.50 -1.27 6.60
N ARG A 81 -7.84 -2.28 6.05
CA ARG A 81 -8.41 -3.61 5.90
C ARG A 81 -7.30 -4.63 5.74
N GLU A 82 -7.53 -5.82 6.28
CA GLU A 82 -6.64 -6.95 6.13
C GLU A 82 -7.43 -8.14 5.60
N CYS A 83 -6.87 -8.84 4.64
CA CYS A 83 -7.46 -10.05 4.08
C CYS A 83 -6.45 -11.18 4.18
N ALA A 84 -6.75 -12.18 5.02
CA ALA A 84 -5.89 -13.34 5.16
C ALA A 84 -5.93 -14.18 3.87
N TYR A 85 -4.77 -14.57 3.38
CA TYR A 85 -4.70 -15.40 2.17
C TYR A 85 -5.41 -16.73 2.33
N ALA A 86 -5.36 -17.31 3.53
CA ALA A 86 -6.03 -18.57 3.83
C ALA A 86 -7.54 -18.47 3.74
N SER A 87 -8.12 -17.27 3.83
CA SER A 87 -9.56 -17.06 3.74
C SER A 87 -10.08 -17.00 2.30
N ILE A 88 -9.17 -16.91 1.33
CA ILE A 88 -9.54 -16.80 -0.08
C ILE A 88 -9.82 -18.20 -0.63
N ARG A 89 -11.04 -18.39 -1.10
CA ARG A 89 -11.51 -19.68 -1.61
C ARG A 89 -11.99 -19.54 -3.04
N ASP A 90 -11.88 -20.63 -3.80
CA ASP A 90 -12.46 -20.69 -5.12
C ASP A 90 -13.97 -20.97 -5.03
N ARG A 91 -14.60 -21.13 -6.19
CA ARG A 91 -16.04 -21.40 -6.28
C ARG A 91 -16.45 -22.67 -5.56
N ASN A 92 -15.54 -23.63 -5.45
CA ASN A 92 -15.81 -24.93 -4.79
C ASN A 92 -15.40 -24.93 -3.32
N GLY A 93 -15.01 -23.79 -2.78
CA GLY A 93 -14.58 -23.67 -1.39
C GLY A 93 -13.15 -24.12 -1.14
N LYS A 94 -12.38 -24.37 -2.19
CA LYS A 94 -11.00 -24.80 -2.07
C LYS A 94 -10.06 -23.60 -1.87
N GLU A 95 -9.07 -23.76 -1.01
CA GLU A 95 -8.05 -22.74 -0.77
C GLU A 95 -7.24 -22.51 -2.03
N VAL A 96 -7.18 -21.25 -2.49
CA VAL A 96 -6.53 -20.88 -3.74
C VAL A 96 -5.07 -20.51 -3.52
N LEU A 97 -4.77 -19.84 -2.39
CA LEU A 97 -3.42 -19.37 -2.08
C LEU A 97 -2.85 -20.21 -0.95
N CYS A 98 -2.38 -21.39 -1.29
CA CYS A 98 -1.89 -22.36 -0.32
C CYS A 98 -0.38 -22.36 -0.13
N ASP A 99 0.37 -21.72 -1.02
CA ASP A 99 1.84 -21.69 -0.97
C ASP A 99 2.34 -20.24 -1.07
N VAL A 100 2.05 -19.48 -0.04
CA VAL A 100 2.45 -18.06 0.02
C VAL A 100 3.66 -17.84 0.93
N GLY A 101 4.27 -18.91 1.43
CA GLY A 101 5.44 -18.84 2.29
C GLY A 101 5.14 -18.10 3.59
N GLU A 102 5.98 -17.15 3.94
CA GLU A 102 5.84 -16.36 5.17
C GLU A 102 4.77 -15.26 5.06
N HIS A 103 4.26 -15.02 3.88
CA HIS A 103 3.24 -14.00 3.67
C HIS A 103 1.87 -14.56 4.04
N LYS A 104 1.17 -13.89 4.96
CA LYS A 104 -0.08 -14.41 5.51
C LYS A 104 -1.31 -13.65 5.07
N SER A 105 -1.14 -12.38 4.71
CA SER A 105 -2.28 -11.52 4.41
C SER A 105 -1.90 -10.38 3.49
N MET A 106 -2.93 -9.79 2.90
CA MET A 106 -2.85 -8.56 2.14
C MET A 106 -3.46 -7.46 2.98
N ILE A 107 -2.80 -6.32 3.04
CA ILE A 107 -3.24 -5.20 3.86
C ILE A 107 -3.42 -3.97 3.00
N CYS A 108 -4.58 -3.32 3.13
CA CYS A 108 -4.81 -2.00 2.56
C CYS A 108 -4.44 -0.96 3.60
N ALA A 109 -3.53 -0.07 3.23
CA ALA A 109 -3.02 0.94 4.14
C ALA A 109 -3.13 2.32 3.52
N TYR A 110 -3.29 3.33 4.35
CA TYR A 110 -3.26 4.69 3.86
C TYR A 110 -2.59 5.61 4.86
N LYS A 111 -2.14 6.76 4.36
CA LYS A 111 -1.60 7.82 5.18
C LYS A 111 -1.98 9.16 4.57
N ARG A 112 -2.48 10.05 5.42
CA ARG A 112 -2.71 11.42 5.01
C ARG A 112 -1.36 12.12 4.88
N LEU A 113 -1.15 12.81 3.77
CA LEU A 113 0.11 13.54 3.55
C LEU A 113 0.02 14.92 4.20
N PRO A 114 1.12 15.35 4.85
CA PRO A 114 1.14 16.67 5.52
C PRO A 114 1.09 17.84 4.55
#